data_17a5321b60cca652ab9b78b273b6fe09
#
_entry.id   17a5321b60cca652ab9b78b273b6fe09
#
_cell.length_a   1.000
_cell.length_b   1.000
_cell.length_c   1.000
_cell.angle_alpha   90.00
_cell.angle_beta   90.00
_cell.angle_gamma   90.00
#
_symmetry.space_group_name_H-M   'P 1'
#
loop_
_entity.id
_entity.type
_entity.pdbx_description
1 polymer ?
#
loop_
_entity_poly.entity_id
_entity_poly.type
_entity_poly.pdbx_seq_one_letter_code
_entity_poly.pdbx_strand_id
1 'polypeptide(L)'
;PVLISGTQPWIDHFPPPQKSNISVIFGNGGDDLRGGSDNAKLVITFKNSTRKLIYNNVNDGAKWDNFTEKTVGKELPSIAGLTIADIKEVELWHTGGGGMGADNWDLDKFKLTITINGVTKILVDRVGAPLHRFTGDTRRKTFIVE
;
A
#
# COMPACT_ATOMS: atom_id res chain seq x y z
N PRO A 1 -23.46 -4.82 43.79
CA PRO A 1 -22.92 -4.69 43.35
C PRO A 1 -22.26 -4.70 42.77
N VAL A 2 -22.42 -4.88 42.90
CA VAL A 2 -21.88 -4.91 42.32
C VAL A 2 -21.05 -4.59 42.00
N LEU A 3 -20.73 -4.78 42.28
CA LEU A 3 -19.92 -4.50 42.05
C LEU A 3 -19.21 -4.17 41.51
N ILE A 4 -19.49 -4.19 41.58
CA ILE A 4 -18.83 -3.68 40.78
C ILE A 4 -17.72 -3.25 41.13
N SER A 5 -17.53 -3.41 41.89
CA SER A 5 -16.36 -3.11 42.34
C SER A 5 -15.30 -2.96 41.37
N GLY A 6 -14.57 -2.15 41.57
CA GLY A 6 -13.49 -1.87 40.81
C GLY A 6 -13.03 -2.88 39.89
N THR A 7 -13.48 -3.89 40.13
CA THR A 7 -13.23 -4.85 39.21
C THR A 7 -14.27 -4.78 38.22
N GLN A 8 -14.04 -4.18 37.31
CA GLN A 8 -14.80 -4.19 36.11
C GLN A 8 -14.20 -5.26 35.23
N PRO A 9 -14.40 -6.53 35.48
CA PRO A 9 -13.74 -7.55 34.66
C PRO A 9 -14.09 -7.43 33.21
N TRP A 10 -15.24 -6.90 32.90
CA TRP A 10 -15.62 -6.69 31.52
C TRP A 10 -14.75 -5.65 30.82
N ILE A 11 -14.12 -4.73 31.53
CA ILE A 11 -13.17 -3.79 30.94
C ILE A 11 -11.92 -4.54 30.46
N ASP A 12 -11.46 -5.47 31.24
CA ASP A 12 -10.28 -6.25 30.91
C ASP A 12 -10.53 -7.22 29.77
N HIS A 13 -11.78 -7.44 29.43
CA HIS A 13 -12.15 -8.34 28.35
C HIS A 13 -12.46 -7.62 27.04
N PHE A 14 -12.41 -6.31 27.02
CA PHE A 14 -12.50 -5.61 25.74
C PHE A 14 -11.28 -5.92 24.92
N PRO A 15 -11.47 -6.30 23.66
CA PRO A 15 -10.32 -6.48 22.79
C PRO A 15 -9.59 -5.13 22.62
N PRO A 16 -8.27 -5.15 22.49
CA PRO A 16 -7.55 -3.91 22.18
C PRO A 16 -8.08 -3.34 20.87
N PRO A 17 -8.00 -2.01 20.69
CA PRO A 17 -8.37 -1.41 19.42
C PRO A 17 -7.66 -2.10 18.28
N GLN A 18 -8.40 -2.50 17.26
CA GLN A 18 -7.82 -3.18 16.12
C GLN A 18 -7.14 -2.15 15.22
N LYS A 19 -5.90 -2.44 14.86
CA LYS A 19 -5.15 -1.56 13.97
C LYS A 19 -5.67 -1.70 12.56
N SER A 20 -5.68 -0.59 11.86
CA SER A 20 -5.93 -0.55 10.43
C SER A 20 -4.60 -0.37 9.71
N ASN A 21 -4.36 -1.17 8.70
CA ASN A 21 -3.10 -1.16 7.98
C ASN A 21 -3.27 -1.63 6.54
N ILE A 22 -2.22 -1.41 5.76
CA ILE A 22 -2.05 -2.04 4.46
C ILE A 22 -0.84 -2.96 4.49
N SER A 23 -0.91 -4.02 3.72
CA SER A 23 0.22 -4.91 3.45
C SER A 23 0.39 -5.04 1.95
N VAL A 24 1.58 -4.80 1.46
CA VAL A 24 1.85 -4.77 0.03
C VAL A 24 3.00 -5.73 -0.29
N ILE A 25 2.79 -6.57 -1.28
CA ILE A 25 3.84 -7.44 -1.79
C ILE A 25 4.23 -6.94 -3.17
N PHE A 26 5.51 -6.68 -3.36
CA PHE A 26 6.11 -6.27 -4.63
C PHE A 26 7.03 -7.37 -5.12
N GLY A 27 6.81 -7.84 -6.32
CA GLY A 27 7.77 -8.70 -7.00
C GLY A 27 8.55 -7.87 -8.01
N ASN A 28 9.87 -7.77 -7.82
CA ASN A 28 10.74 -7.01 -8.71
C ASN A 28 11.22 -7.91 -9.84
N GLY A 29 11.19 -7.39 -11.06
CA GLY A 29 11.61 -8.11 -12.26
C GLY A 29 13.07 -7.85 -12.64
N GLY A 30 13.31 -7.74 -13.93
CA GLY A 30 14.66 -7.64 -14.49
C GLY A 30 15.32 -6.27 -14.38
N ASP A 31 14.63 -5.28 -13.83
CA ASP A 31 15.20 -3.95 -13.59
C ASP A 31 14.81 -3.52 -12.18
N ASP A 32 15.78 -3.10 -11.39
CA ASP A 32 15.65 -2.89 -9.96
C ASP A 32 14.93 -1.56 -9.63
N LEU A 33 14.45 -1.46 -8.38
CA LEU A 33 14.08 -0.17 -7.81
C LEU A 33 15.31 0.39 -7.11
N ARG A 34 15.82 1.50 -7.62
CA ARG A 34 17.12 2.02 -7.18
C ARG A 34 17.12 2.50 -5.73
N GLY A 35 16.02 3.05 -5.26
CA GLY A 35 15.97 3.68 -3.95
C GLY A 35 16.54 5.08 -3.94
N GLY A 36 16.82 5.61 -2.76
CA GLY A 36 17.30 6.98 -2.63
C GLY A 36 16.24 7.98 -3.03
N SER A 37 16.40 8.62 -4.18
CA SER A 37 15.39 9.52 -4.75
C SER A 37 14.42 8.81 -5.69
N ASP A 38 14.71 7.57 -6.05
CA ASP A 38 13.91 6.76 -6.99
C ASP A 38 13.12 5.71 -6.21
N ASN A 39 11.92 6.07 -5.80
CA ASN A 39 11.15 5.29 -4.84
C ASN A 39 9.78 4.90 -5.40
N ALA A 40 9.13 3.96 -4.70
CA ALA A 40 7.76 3.58 -4.97
C ALA A 40 6.80 4.47 -4.16
N LYS A 41 5.79 5.00 -4.83
CA LYS A 41 4.74 5.81 -4.21
C LYS A 41 3.39 5.14 -4.45
N LEU A 42 2.58 5.07 -3.42
CA LEU A 42 1.26 4.45 -3.47
C LEU A 42 0.19 5.48 -3.16
N VAL A 43 -0.85 5.54 -4.00
CA VAL A 43 -2.00 6.42 -3.80
C VAL A 43 -3.27 5.59 -3.87
N ILE A 44 -4.12 5.71 -2.85
CA ILE A 44 -5.43 5.06 -2.81
C ILE A 44 -6.49 6.15 -2.93
N THR A 45 -7.37 6.02 -3.91
CA THR A 45 -8.45 6.98 -4.16
C THR A 45 -9.80 6.37 -3.83
N PHE A 46 -10.77 7.22 -3.54
CA PHE A 46 -12.10 6.82 -3.10
C PHE A 46 -13.18 7.28 -4.06
N LYS A 47 -14.27 6.52 -4.10
CA LYS A 47 -15.49 6.91 -4.82
C LYS A 47 -16.13 8.09 -4.09
N ASN A 48 -16.68 9.03 -4.85
CA ASN A 48 -17.45 10.16 -4.28
C ASN A 48 -16.71 10.96 -3.20
N SER A 49 -15.39 11.02 -3.27
CA SER A 49 -14.56 11.76 -2.32
C SER A 49 -13.30 12.24 -3.02
N THR A 50 -12.83 13.43 -2.65
CA THR A 50 -11.56 13.96 -3.11
C THR A 50 -10.39 13.54 -2.22
N ARG A 51 -10.68 12.83 -1.12
CA ARG A 51 -9.65 12.37 -0.18
C ARG A 51 -8.81 11.28 -0.83
N LYS A 52 -7.54 11.26 -0.47
CA LYS A 52 -6.60 10.25 -0.94
C LYS A 52 -5.71 9.80 0.21
N LEU A 53 -5.33 8.53 0.18
CA LEU A 53 -4.26 8.02 1.04
C LEU A 53 -2.99 8.01 0.20
N ILE A 54 -1.95 8.69 0.66
CA ILE A 54 -0.71 8.84 -0.09
C ILE A 54 0.47 8.35 0.76
N TYR A 55 1.20 7.39 0.21
CA TYR A 55 2.43 6.86 0.78
C TYR A 55 3.57 7.18 -0.18
N ASN A 56 4.32 8.25 0.10
CA ASN A 56 5.28 8.81 -0.85
C ASN A 56 6.55 7.97 -1.03
N ASN A 57 6.85 7.11 -0.08
CA ASN A 57 8.11 6.36 -0.07
C ASN A 57 7.89 5.00 0.57
N VAL A 58 7.24 4.12 -0.17
CA VAL A 58 6.83 2.81 0.34
C VAL A 58 8.02 1.92 0.66
N ASN A 59 9.11 2.07 -0.08
CA ASN A 59 10.34 1.32 0.10
C ASN A 59 11.31 1.97 1.12
N ASP A 60 10.90 3.08 1.75
CA ASP A 60 11.72 3.82 2.74
C ASP A 60 13.13 4.14 2.21
N GLY A 61 13.24 4.46 0.93
CA GLY A 61 14.50 4.78 0.28
C GLY A 61 15.40 3.57 0.00
N ALA A 62 14.95 2.37 0.32
CA ALA A 62 15.75 1.17 0.12
C ALA A 62 15.78 0.74 -1.33
N LYS A 63 16.93 0.22 -1.75
CA LYS A 63 17.05 -0.43 -3.04
C LYS A 63 16.37 -1.81 -2.98
N TRP A 64 15.65 -2.15 -4.03
CA TRP A 64 15.09 -3.49 -4.21
C TRP A 64 15.71 -4.14 -5.44
N ASP A 65 16.51 -5.16 -5.21
CA ASP A 65 17.28 -5.82 -6.27
C ASP A 65 16.38 -6.59 -7.26
N ASN A 66 16.94 -6.84 -8.43
CA ASN A 66 16.28 -7.64 -9.46
C ASN A 66 15.84 -9.00 -8.93
N PHE A 67 14.66 -9.44 -9.37
CA PHE A 67 14.11 -10.76 -9.05
C PHE A 67 13.95 -11.02 -7.56
N THR A 68 13.69 -9.98 -6.77
CA THR A 68 13.39 -10.12 -5.34
C THR A 68 11.94 -9.80 -5.06
N GLU A 69 11.41 -10.39 -4.00
CA GLU A 69 10.07 -10.09 -3.50
C GLU A 69 10.19 -9.33 -2.18
N LYS A 70 9.42 -8.25 -2.05
CA LYS A 70 9.43 -7.42 -0.85
C LYS A 70 8.01 -7.25 -0.31
N THR A 71 7.86 -7.40 1.00
CA THR A 71 6.60 -7.15 1.68
C THR A 71 6.76 -5.91 2.56
N VAL A 72 5.82 -4.98 2.40
CA VAL A 72 5.81 -3.72 3.14
C VAL A 72 4.49 -3.56 3.87
N GLY A 73 4.57 -3.24 5.17
CA GLY A 73 3.41 -2.91 5.97
C GLY A 73 3.42 -1.41 6.30
N LYS A 74 2.27 -0.77 6.20
CA LYS A 74 2.11 0.64 6.59
C LYS A 74 0.81 0.78 7.38
N GLU A 75 0.83 1.66 8.38
CA GLU A 75 -0.38 2.00 9.11
C GLU A 75 -1.33 2.82 8.24
N LEU A 76 -2.61 2.64 8.48
CA LEU A 76 -3.66 3.37 7.79
C LEU A 76 -4.11 4.51 8.68
N PRO A 77 -4.03 5.77 8.22
CA PRO A 77 -4.59 6.87 8.99
C PRO A 77 -6.11 6.78 9.02
N SER A 78 -6.73 7.52 9.92
CA SER A 78 -8.19 7.58 9.97
C SER A 78 -8.76 8.07 8.65
N ILE A 79 -9.72 7.33 8.12
CA ILE A 79 -10.41 7.70 6.87
C ILE A 79 -11.84 8.18 7.13
N ALA A 80 -12.13 8.55 8.36
CA ALA A 80 -13.41 9.08 8.89
C ALA A 80 -14.59 9.04 7.91
N GLY A 81 -15.49 8.10 8.13
CA GLY A 81 -16.68 7.95 7.31
C GLY A 81 -16.51 7.19 5.99
N LEU A 82 -15.29 6.88 5.59
CA LEU A 82 -15.02 6.06 4.40
C LEU A 82 -14.78 4.61 4.81
N THR A 83 -15.15 3.69 3.92
CA THR A 83 -15.03 2.25 4.16
C THR A 83 -14.23 1.60 3.02
N ILE A 84 -13.93 0.32 3.18
CA ILE A 84 -13.26 -0.46 2.12
C ILE A 84 -14.09 -0.40 0.83
N ALA A 85 -15.41 -0.45 0.93
CA ALA A 85 -16.29 -0.39 -0.26
C ALA A 85 -16.20 0.93 -1.02
N ASP A 86 -15.73 1.98 -0.37
CA ASP A 86 -15.55 3.29 -1.00
C ASP A 86 -14.27 3.42 -1.80
N ILE A 87 -13.36 2.46 -1.71
CA ILE A 87 -12.10 2.51 -2.43
C ILE A 87 -12.35 2.29 -3.92
N LYS A 88 -11.84 3.20 -4.75
CA LYS A 88 -12.05 3.19 -6.18
C LYS A 88 -10.90 2.55 -6.94
N GLU A 89 -9.70 3.04 -6.70
CA GLU A 89 -8.53 2.59 -7.43
C GLU A 89 -7.25 2.84 -6.65
N VAL A 90 -6.20 2.18 -7.08
CA VAL A 90 -4.86 2.27 -6.50
C VAL A 90 -3.90 2.70 -7.60
N GLU A 91 -3.12 3.73 -7.34
CA GLU A 91 -2.07 4.17 -8.24
C GLU A 91 -0.72 3.81 -7.63
N LEU A 92 0.11 3.17 -8.42
CA LEU A 92 1.50 2.92 -8.06
C LEU A 92 2.39 3.77 -8.95
N TRP A 93 3.31 4.50 -8.33
CA TRP A 93 4.21 5.42 -8.99
C TRP A 93 5.65 5.06 -8.72
N HIS A 94 6.48 5.32 -9.71
CA HIS A 94 7.93 5.42 -9.55
C HIS A 94 8.29 6.90 -9.49
N THR A 95 8.98 7.33 -8.44
CA THR A 95 9.24 8.75 -8.20
C THR A 95 10.48 9.27 -8.89
N GLY A 96 11.24 8.40 -9.56
CA GLY A 96 12.43 8.81 -10.30
C GLY A 96 12.11 9.80 -11.41
N GLY A 97 13.03 10.73 -11.66
CA GLY A 97 12.90 11.70 -12.73
C GLY A 97 13.02 11.05 -14.10
N GLY A 98 12.48 11.71 -15.10
CA GLY A 98 12.69 11.32 -16.49
C GLY A 98 14.02 11.83 -17.04
N GLY A 99 14.32 11.47 -18.29
CA GLY A 99 15.51 11.95 -18.98
C GLY A 99 16.67 10.97 -18.94
N MET A 100 17.83 11.45 -19.38
CA MET A 100 19.02 10.61 -19.45
C MET A 100 19.45 10.20 -18.05
N GLY A 101 19.67 8.90 -17.86
CA GLY A 101 20.03 8.36 -16.55
C GLY A 101 18.87 8.14 -15.60
N ALA A 102 17.64 8.34 -16.07
CA ALA A 102 16.45 8.02 -15.30
C ALA A 102 16.44 6.53 -14.97
N ASP A 103 15.98 6.22 -13.76
CA ASP A 103 15.82 4.84 -13.34
C ASP A 103 14.59 4.22 -13.99
N ASN A 104 14.71 2.95 -14.34
CA ASN A 104 13.56 2.13 -14.72
C ASN A 104 13.35 1.07 -13.65
N TRP A 105 12.13 0.61 -13.53
CA TRP A 105 11.79 -0.43 -12.57
C TRP A 105 10.79 -1.39 -13.20
N ASP A 106 11.13 -2.66 -13.21
CA ASP A 106 10.23 -3.71 -13.64
C ASP A 106 9.52 -4.30 -12.44
N LEU A 107 8.21 -4.18 -12.45
CA LEU A 107 7.34 -4.76 -11.45
C LEU A 107 6.70 -6.01 -12.03
N ASP A 108 6.97 -7.17 -11.43
CA ASP A 108 6.42 -8.45 -11.87
C ASP A 108 5.18 -8.86 -11.07
N LYS A 109 5.07 -8.38 -9.84
CA LYS A 109 3.96 -8.74 -8.95
C LYS A 109 3.58 -7.56 -8.07
N PHE A 110 2.29 -7.36 -7.91
CA PHE A 110 1.74 -6.36 -6.99
C PHE A 110 0.49 -6.91 -6.31
N LYS A 111 0.57 -7.09 -5.00
CA LYS A 111 -0.56 -7.53 -4.19
C LYS A 111 -0.74 -6.56 -3.02
N LEU A 112 -1.88 -5.89 -2.99
CA LEU A 112 -2.24 -4.95 -1.94
C LEU A 112 -3.42 -5.49 -1.15
N THR A 113 -3.21 -5.64 0.14
CA THR A 113 -4.24 -6.07 1.09
C THR A 113 -4.47 -4.95 2.09
N ILE A 114 -5.72 -4.65 2.38
CA ILE A 114 -6.10 -3.65 3.38
C ILE A 114 -6.85 -4.31 4.52
N THR A 115 -6.57 -3.85 5.73
CA THR A 115 -7.29 -4.28 6.94
C THR A 115 -7.81 -3.04 7.64
N ILE A 116 -9.12 -2.97 7.85
CA ILE A 116 -9.76 -1.88 8.58
C ILE A 116 -10.63 -2.50 9.66
N ASN A 117 -10.33 -2.15 10.91
CA ASN A 117 -11.05 -2.67 12.08
C ASN A 117 -11.20 -4.19 12.06
N GLY A 118 -10.12 -4.87 11.69
CA GLY A 118 -10.08 -6.33 11.66
C GLY A 118 -10.69 -6.97 10.41
N VAL A 119 -11.26 -6.20 9.51
CA VAL A 119 -11.80 -6.70 8.24
C VAL A 119 -10.73 -6.55 7.17
N THR A 120 -10.38 -7.64 6.53
CA THR A 120 -9.31 -7.68 5.53
C THR A 120 -9.88 -7.92 4.14
N LYS A 121 -9.37 -7.17 3.16
CA LYS A 121 -9.72 -7.36 1.75
C LYS A 121 -8.47 -7.23 0.88
N ILE A 122 -8.38 -8.09 -0.13
CA ILE A 122 -7.37 -7.95 -1.18
C ILE A 122 -7.90 -6.96 -2.19
N LEU A 123 -7.21 -5.83 -2.35
CA LEU A 123 -7.62 -4.77 -3.27
C LEU A 123 -7.07 -5.00 -4.67
N VAL A 124 -5.84 -5.48 -4.76
CA VAL A 124 -5.16 -5.75 -6.03
C VAL A 124 -4.34 -7.02 -5.87
N ASP A 125 -4.38 -7.88 -6.86
CA ASP A 125 -3.54 -9.08 -6.93
C ASP A 125 -3.24 -9.36 -8.40
N ARG A 126 -2.07 -8.92 -8.85
CA ARG A 126 -1.68 -8.98 -10.26
C ARG A 126 -0.23 -9.46 -10.40
N VAL A 127 0.01 -10.20 -11.46
CA VAL A 127 1.34 -10.67 -11.83
C VAL A 127 1.58 -10.46 -13.32
N GLY A 128 2.82 -10.42 -13.71
CA GLY A 128 3.25 -10.31 -15.10
C GLY A 128 4.76 -10.42 -15.18
N ALA A 129 5.31 -10.37 -16.39
CA ALA A 129 6.76 -10.48 -16.58
C ALA A 129 7.23 -9.52 -17.68
N PRO A 130 7.20 -8.21 -17.43
CA PRO A 130 6.70 -7.53 -16.23
C PRO A 130 5.20 -7.28 -16.27
N LEU A 131 4.63 -7.10 -15.08
CA LEU A 131 3.28 -6.57 -14.94
C LEU A 131 3.23 -5.13 -15.45
N HIS A 132 4.25 -4.36 -15.12
CA HIS A 132 4.44 -3.00 -15.60
C HIS A 132 5.91 -2.62 -15.54
N ARG A 133 6.39 -1.95 -16.58
CA ARG A 133 7.71 -1.33 -16.61
C ARG A 133 7.56 0.16 -16.39
N PHE A 134 8.09 0.64 -15.27
CA PHE A 134 8.14 2.06 -14.96
C PHE A 134 9.35 2.67 -15.66
N THR A 135 9.10 3.74 -16.41
CA THR A 135 10.14 4.52 -17.10
C THR A 135 9.90 6.00 -16.86
N GLY A 136 10.78 6.85 -17.35
CA GLY A 136 10.58 8.30 -17.28
C GLY A 136 9.26 8.77 -17.87
N ASP A 137 8.73 8.07 -18.87
CA ASP A 137 7.49 8.43 -19.57
C ASP A 137 6.28 7.66 -19.03
N THR A 138 6.49 6.54 -18.36
CA THR A 138 5.43 5.69 -17.82
C THR A 138 5.65 5.44 -16.34
N ARG A 139 5.53 6.52 -15.55
CA ARG A 139 5.85 6.49 -14.12
C ARG A 139 4.69 6.07 -13.24
N ARG A 140 3.52 5.80 -13.81
CA ARG A 140 2.32 5.44 -13.05
C ARG A 140 1.63 4.23 -13.65
N LYS A 141 1.15 3.37 -12.79
CA LYS A 141 0.23 2.29 -13.14
C LYS A 141 -0.98 2.36 -12.23
N THR A 142 -2.16 2.36 -12.81
CA THR A 142 -3.43 2.40 -12.07
C THR A 142 -4.08 1.02 -12.08
N PHE A 143 -4.56 0.60 -10.91
CA PHE A 143 -5.29 -0.65 -10.72
C PHE A 143 -6.69 -0.32 -10.21
N ILE A 144 -7.71 -0.81 -10.91
CA ILE A 144 -9.09 -0.66 -10.47
C ILE A 144 -9.37 -1.72 -9.41
N VAL A 145 -10.01 -1.30 -8.34
CA VAL A 145 -10.39 -2.19 -7.23
C VAL A 145 -11.76 -2.80 -7.56
N GLU A 146 -11.83 -4.11 -7.43
CA GLU A 146 -13.06 -4.84 -7.68
C GLU A 146 -13.85 -5.08 -6.40
#